data_184344a9c3b177ea3c3cb08e0217349d
#
_entry.id   184344a9c3b177ea3c3cb08e0217349d
#
_cell.length_a   1.000
_cell.length_b   1.000
_cell.length_c   1.000
_cell.angle_alpha   90.00
_cell.angle_beta   90.00
_cell.angle_gamma   90.00
#
_symmetry.space_group_name_H-M   'P 1'
#
loop_
_entity.id
_entity.type
_entity.pdbx_description
1 polymer ?
#
loop_
_entity_poly.entity_id
_entity_poly.type
_entity_poly.pdbx_seq_one_letter_code
_entity_poly.pdbx_strand_id
1 'polypeptide(L)'
;FVNLNFNYDKRNQRYRPTEGFRSKYNIDIPIISENNTLTNTYDYKVYTELYENNVTSFSLLLKSANSITGDDIKLTERLTIPYSRLRGFERGKVGPKDGNDFIGGNYVTAINFSSNLPLIFQNIQNLDASFFLDAANIWGVDYDSSLSDGSKIRSSVGIGVDWFTVIGPMSFTLSQPLTKSDSDIEETFRFNIGTTF
;
A
#
# COMPACT_ATOMS: atom_id res chain seq x y z
N PHE A 1 -7.35 3.13 22.91
CA PHE A 1 -7.44 3.93 21.69
C PHE A 1 -8.88 4.31 21.40
N VAL A 2 -9.11 5.53 20.91
CA VAL A 2 -10.33 5.90 20.18
C VAL A 2 -10.01 5.94 18.70
N ASN A 3 -10.73 5.17 17.90
CA ASN A 3 -10.63 5.18 16.46
C ASN A 3 -11.79 6.01 15.89
N LEU A 4 -11.46 7.07 15.16
CA LEU A 4 -12.40 7.85 14.36
C LEU A 4 -12.23 7.50 12.90
N ASN A 5 -13.31 7.04 12.28
CA ASN A 5 -13.31 6.60 10.89
C ASN A 5 -14.31 7.41 10.07
N PHE A 6 -13.82 8.16 9.10
CA PHE A 6 -14.62 8.89 8.13
C PHE A 6 -14.48 8.20 6.78
N ASN A 7 -15.59 7.66 6.26
CA ASN A 7 -15.61 6.93 5.00
C ASN A 7 -16.64 7.52 4.06
N TYR A 8 -16.18 8.04 2.93
CA TYR A 8 -17.02 8.55 1.86
C TYR A 8 -16.84 7.67 0.62
N ASP A 9 -17.87 6.88 0.30
CA ASP A 9 -17.84 5.86 -0.75
C ASP A 9 -18.89 6.20 -1.82
N LYS A 10 -18.42 6.52 -3.02
CA LYS A 10 -19.19 6.85 -4.23
C LYS A 10 -18.88 5.90 -5.38
N ARG A 11 -18.36 4.71 -5.07
CA ARG A 11 -18.16 3.67 -6.09
C ARG A 11 -19.51 3.13 -6.55
N ASN A 12 -19.61 2.77 -7.82
CA ASN A 12 -20.81 2.15 -8.39
C ASN A 12 -21.14 0.81 -7.71
N GLN A 13 -20.12 0.06 -7.24
CA GLN A 13 -20.28 -1.18 -6.47
C GLN A 13 -19.09 -1.38 -5.52
N ARG A 14 -19.32 -2.12 -4.43
CA ARG A 14 -18.27 -2.36 -3.41
C ARG A 14 -17.24 -3.38 -3.85
N TYR A 15 -17.69 -4.42 -4.55
CA TYR A 15 -16.87 -5.50 -5.08
C TYR A 15 -16.61 -5.23 -6.58
N ARG A 16 -15.34 -5.29 -7.01
CA ARG A 16 -14.90 -5.02 -8.40
C ARG A 16 -15.48 -3.70 -8.98
N PRO A 17 -15.30 -2.56 -8.30
CA PRO A 17 -15.83 -1.30 -8.79
C PRO A 17 -15.19 -0.93 -10.14
N THR A 18 -16.01 -0.41 -11.05
CA THR A 18 -15.57 0.05 -12.37
C THR A 18 -15.51 1.56 -12.47
N GLU A 19 -16.28 2.26 -11.63
CA GLU A 19 -16.38 3.71 -11.62
C GLU A 19 -16.55 4.27 -10.20
N GLY A 20 -16.23 5.55 -10.07
CA GLY A 20 -16.41 6.29 -8.84
C GLY A 20 -15.17 6.28 -7.95
N PHE A 21 -15.32 6.67 -6.70
CA PHE A 21 -14.19 6.78 -5.79
C PHE A 21 -14.58 6.45 -4.35
N ARG A 22 -13.57 6.14 -3.55
CA ARG A 22 -13.66 6.03 -2.09
C ARG A 22 -12.59 6.89 -1.45
N SER A 23 -12.99 7.69 -0.46
CA SER A 23 -12.12 8.47 0.41
C SER A 23 -12.32 8.02 1.85
N LYS A 24 -11.26 7.56 2.50
CA LYS A 24 -11.28 7.07 3.87
C LYS A 24 -10.23 7.78 4.70
N TYR A 25 -10.64 8.34 5.85
CA TYR A 25 -9.73 8.94 6.81
C TYR A 25 -9.92 8.30 8.17
N ASN A 26 -8.85 7.78 8.75
CA ASN A 26 -8.81 7.18 10.07
C ASN A 26 -7.87 7.96 10.96
N ILE A 27 -8.30 8.19 12.20
CA ILE A 27 -7.49 8.75 13.28
C ILE A 27 -7.53 7.78 14.45
N ASP A 28 -6.37 7.30 14.90
CA ASP A 28 -6.22 6.48 16.09
C ASP A 28 -5.61 7.37 17.20
N ILE A 29 -6.42 7.67 18.23
CA ILE A 29 -6.06 8.55 19.34
C ILE A 29 -5.78 7.69 20.57
N PRO A 30 -4.57 7.72 21.16
CA PRO A 30 -4.29 7.05 22.42
C PRO A 30 -4.98 7.82 23.56
N ILE A 31 -5.77 7.13 24.43
CA ILE A 31 -6.44 7.78 25.57
C ILE A 31 -5.85 7.33 26.90
N ILE A 32 -5.76 6.03 27.13
CA ILE A 32 -5.19 5.43 28.34
C ILE A 32 -4.27 4.32 27.86
N SER A 33 -3.02 4.63 27.66
CA SER A 33 -2.08 3.70 27.09
C SER A 33 -0.66 4.15 27.45
N GLU A 34 0.23 3.19 27.60
CA GLU A 34 1.67 3.45 27.60
C GLU A 34 2.16 3.94 26.23
N ASN A 35 1.29 3.89 25.21
CA ASN A 35 1.56 4.30 23.85
C ASN A 35 0.95 5.69 23.63
N ASN A 36 1.78 6.64 23.27
CA ASN A 36 1.44 8.03 23.11
C ASN A 36 1.43 8.48 21.65
N THR A 37 1.21 7.53 20.73
CA THR A 37 1.30 7.78 19.27
C THR A 37 -0.08 8.01 18.68
N LEU A 38 -0.28 9.20 18.15
CA LEU A 38 -1.41 9.57 17.30
C LEU A 38 -1.11 9.09 15.86
N THR A 39 -1.97 8.21 15.32
CA THR A 39 -1.83 7.74 13.95
C THR A 39 -2.93 8.31 13.08
N ASN A 40 -2.55 8.89 11.94
CA ASN A 40 -3.47 9.33 10.90
C ASN A 40 -3.27 8.48 9.65
N THR A 41 -4.37 8.08 9.00
CA THR A 41 -4.33 7.34 7.74
C THR A 41 -5.37 7.92 6.79
N TYR A 42 -4.92 8.41 5.64
CA TYR A 42 -5.77 8.80 4.52
C TYR A 42 -5.58 7.83 3.37
N ASP A 43 -6.67 7.22 2.92
CA ASP A 43 -6.72 6.26 1.81
C ASP A 43 -7.75 6.75 0.78
N TYR A 44 -7.27 7.12 -0.40
CA TYR A 44 -8.10 7.54 -1.53
C TYR A 44 -7.91 6.56 -2.68
N LYS A 45 -9.02 6.15 -3.31
CA LYS A 45 -8.98 5.33 -4.51
C LYS A 45 -10.10 5.73 -5.45
N VAL A 46 -9.77 5.97 -6.72
CA VAL A 46 -10.69 6.29 -7.79
C VAL A 46 -10.60 5.24 -8.89
N TYR A 47 -11.72 4.96 -9.52
CA TYR A 47 -11.87 4.02 -10.62
C TYR A 47 -12.51 4.73 -11.80
N THR A 48 -12.01 4.43 -12.99
CA THR A 48 -12.53 4.97 -14.24
C THR A 48 -12.32 3.98 -15.37
N GLU A 49 -13.18 4.01 -16.35
CA GLU A 49 -13.05 3.29 -17.60
C GLU A 49 -12.36 4.20 -18.63
N LEU A 50 -11.18 3.81 -19.12
CA LEU A 50 -10.46 4.58 -20.13
C LEU A 50 -10.85 4.16 -21.56
N TYR A 51 -11.20 2.90 -21.76
CA TYR A 51 -11.76 2.35 -22.99
C TYR A 51 -12.66 1.16 -22.65
N GLU A 52 -13.43 0.68 -23.60
CA GLU A 52 -14.45 -0.35 -23.39
C GLU A 52 -13.94 -1.56 -22.59
N ASN A 53 -14.62 -1.88 -21.49
CA ASN A 53 -14.30 -2.95 -20.53
C ASN A 53 -12.94 -2.82 -19.82
N ASN A 54 -12.26 -1.68 -19.93
CA ASN A 54 -11.04 -1.41 -19.17
C ASN A 54 -11.37 -0.69 -17.87
N VAL A 55 -10.94 -1.24 -16.75
CA VAL A 55 -11.03 -0.56 -15.45
C VAL A 55 -9.64 -0.10 -15.05
N THR A 56 -9.48 1.20 -14.95
CA THR A 56 -8.26 1.83 -14.47
C THR A 56 -8.51 2.40 -13.08
N SER A 57 -7.55 2.21 -12.19
CA SER A 57 -7.61 2.77 -10.84
C SER A 57 -6.35 3.53 -10.49
N PHE A 58 -6.56 4.64 -9.79
CA PHE A 58 -5.50 5.39 -9.12
C PHE A 58 -5.78 5.39 -7.62
N SER A 59 -4.74 5.22 -6.82
CA SER A 59 -4.88 5.30 -5.36
C SER A 59 -3.72 6.03 -4.71
N LEU A 60 -4.05 6.73 -3.61
CA LEU A 60 -3.13 7.46 -2.75
C LEU A 60 -3.32 6.99 -1.32
N LEU A 61 -2.22 6.64 -0.67
CA LEU A 61 -2.16 6.36 0.76
C LEU A 61 -1.20 7.34 1.42
N LEU A 62 -1.67 8.02 2.46
CA LEU A 62 -0.85 8.84 3.34
C LEU A 62 -1.03 8.34 4.77
N LYS A 63 0.08 8.10 5.47
CA LYS A 63 0.05 7.73 6.89
C LYS A 63 1.06 8.56 7.66
N SER A 64 0.68 8.96 8.86
CA SER A 64 1.60 9.59 9.81
C SER A 64 1.40 9.01 11.21
N ALA A 65 2.48 8.82 11.91
CA ALA A 65 2.53 8.52 13.33
C ALA A 65 3.28 9.65 14.03
N ASN A 66 2.68 10.25 15.04
CA ASN A 66 3.26 11.38 15.76
C ASN A 66 3.08 11.17 17.26
N SER A 67 4.14 11.35 18.03
CA SER A 67 4.05 11.34 19.49
C SER A 67 3.30 12.58 19.97
N ILE A 68 2.36 12.41 20.90
CA ILE A 68 1.64 13.52 21.56
C ILE A 68 2.30 13.99 22.85
N THR A 69 3.25 13.24 23.39
CA THR A 69 4.02 13.58 24.61
C THR A 69 5.39 14.16 24.30
N GLY A 70 5.84 14.08 23.05
CA GLY A 70 7.17 14.50 22.60
C GLY A 70 8.26 13.44 22.77
N ASP A 71 7.90 12.24 23.26
CA ASP A 71 8.81 11.10 23.33
C ASP A 71 8.98 10.47 21.95
N ASP A 72 10.05 9.66 21.77
CA ASP A 72 10.27 8.92 20.55
C ASP A 72 9.18 7.86 20.32
N ILE A 73 8.78 7.66 19.07
CA ILE A 73 7.79 6.65 18.71
C ILE A 73 8.39 5.26 18.89
N LYS A 74 7.70 4.41 19.66
CA LYS A 74 8.10 3.03 19.89
C LYS A 74 8.20 2.26 18.57
N LEU A 75 9.15 1.35 18.47
CA LEU A 75 9.37 0.52 17.27
C LEU A 75 8.09 -0.21 16.82
N THR A 76 7.27 -0.67 17.75
CA THR A 76 6.01 -1.38 17.49
C THR A 76 4.90 -0.49 16.92
N GLU A 77 5.04 0.83 17.03
CA GLU A 77 4.07 1.83 16.56
C GLU A 77 4.52 2.52 15.26
N ARG A 78 5.76 2.25 14.83
CA ARG A 78 6.26 2.76 13.57
C ARG A 78 5.50 2.15 12.39
N LEU A 79 5.35 2.96 11.38
CA LEU A 79 4.63 2.58 10.17
C LEU A 79 5.51 1.74 9.25
N THR A 80 4.86 0.89 8.47
CA THR A 80 5.47 0.17 7.35
C THR A 80 4.63 0.38 6.09
N ILE A 81 5.23 0.25 4.91
CA ILE A 81 4.50 0.29 3.66
C ILE A 81 3.68 -1.00 3.55
N PRO A 82 2.34 -0.92 3.38
CA PRO A 82 1.52 -2.11 3.13
C PRO A 82 2.00 -2.82 1.86
N TYR A 83 2.09 -4.15 1.90
CA TYR A 83 2.61 -4.95 0.78
C TYR A 83 1.80 -4.79 -0.52
N SER A 84 0.51 -4.45 -0.42
CA SER A 84 -0.36 -4.15 -1.57
C SER A 84 -0.11 -2.77 -2.19
N ARG A 85 0.68 -1.93 -1.55
CA ARG A 85 0.99 -0.55 -1.98
C ARG A 85 2.36 -0.40 -2.62
N LEU A 86 3.21 -1.41 -2.51
CA LEU A 86 4.52 -1.45 -3.15
C LEU A 86 4.85 -2.90 -3.51
N ARG A 87 4.39 -3.34 -4.67
CA ARG A 87 4.71 -4.66 -5.24
C ARG A 87 6.15 -4.63 -5.77
N GLY A 88 6.82 -5.77 -5.82
CA GLY A 88 8.23 -5.85 -6.24
C GLY A 88 9.23 -5.78 -5.08
N PHE A 89 8.74 -5.64 -3.85
CA PHE A 89 9.56 -5.60 -2.64
C PHE A 89 9.01 -6.54 -1.58
N GLU A 90 9.90 -7.16 -0.81
CA GLU A 90 9.51 -8.02 0.30
C GLU A 90 8.83 -7.21 1.41
N ARG A 91 7.78 -7.79 2.00
CA ARG A 91 6.98 -7.14 3.04
C ARG A 91 7.85 -6.77 4.25
N GLY A 92 7.80 -5.49 4.66
CA GLY A 92 8.52 -4.99 5.82
C GLY A 92 10.04 -4.91 5.63
N LYS A 93 10.53 -5.13 4.42
CA LYS A 93 11.95 -5.08 4.08
C LYS A 93 12.30 -3.90 3.18
N VAL A 94 11.65 -2.78 3.47
CA VAL A 94 11.82 -1.50 2.75
C VAL A 94 11.85 -0.36 3.75
N GLY A 95 12.77 0.57 3.59
CA GLY A 95 12.85 1.80 4.39
C GLY A 95 14.01 1.86 5.35
N PRO A 96 13.91 2.71 6.39
CA PRO A 96 14.96 2.92 7.36
C PRO A 96 15.41 1.63 8.07
N LYS A 97 16.71 1.49 8.24
CA LYS A 97 17.35 0.38 8.94
C LYS A 97 18.18 0.88 10.09
N ASP A 98 18.18 0.12 11.18
CA ASP A 98 19.15 0.23 12.28
C ASP A 98 19.93 -1.09 12.37
N GLY A 99 21.20 -1.03 12.01
CA GLY A 99 22.01 -2.21 11.81
C GLY A 99 21.45 -3.14 10.73
N ASN A 100 20.97 -4.31 11.11
CA ASN A 100 20.37 -5.30 10.20
C ASN A 100 18.83 -5.27 10.18
N ASP A 101 18.19 -4.51 11.06
CA ASP A 101 16.75 -4.53 11.26
C ASP A 101 16.05 -3.39 10.52
N PHE A 102 14.97 -3.69 9.82
CA PHE A 102 14.07 -2.68 9.25
C PHE A 102 13.16 -2.16 10.36
N ILE A 103 13.29 -0.88 10.66
CA ILE A 103 12.62 -0.25 11.80
C ILE A 103 11.34 0.48 11.44
N GLY A 104 11.00 0.57 10.16
CA GLY A 104 9.87 1.38 9.69
C GLY A 104 10.13 2.88 9.80
N GLY A 105 9.08 3.68 9.71
CA GLY A 105 9.19 5.14 9.78
C GLY A 105 7.94 5.78 10.37
N ASN A 106 8.00 7.07 10.61
CA ASN A 106 6.89 7.83 11.16
C ASN A 106 5.90 8.29 10.07
N TYR A 107 6.34 8.30 8.80
CA TYR A 107 5.56 8.74 7.66
C TYR A 107 5.63 7.74 6.51
N VAL A 108 4.48 7.50 5.87
CA VAL A 108 4.36 6.65 4.67
C VAL A 108 3.51 7.37 3.64
N THR A 109 4.00 7.38 2.41
CA THR A 109 3.24 7.80 1.23
C THR A 109 3.31 6.71 0.19
N ALA A 110 2.18 6.36 -0.42
CA ALA A 110 2.16 5.45 -1.56
C ALA A 110 1.16 5.91 -2.62
N ILE A 111 1.56 5.78 -3.86
CA ILE A 111 0.77 6.06 -5.06
C ILE A 111 0.76 4.80 -5.90
N ASN A 112 -0.43 4.38 -6.32
CA ASN A 112 -0.58 3.20 -7.15
C ASN A 112 -1.46 3.54 -8.36
N PHE A 113 -1.03 3.10 -9.50
CA PHE A 113 -1.79 3.05 -10.74
C PHE A 113 -1.99 1.58 -11.14
N SER A 114 -3.19 1.20 -11.53
CA SER A 114 -3.46 -0.13 -12.03
C SER A 114 -4.52 -0.05 -13.12
N SER A 115 -4.31 -0.78 -14.21
CA SER A 115 -5.24 -0.85 -15.33
C SER A 115 -5.42 -2.30 -15.73
N ASN A 116 -6.66 -2.79 -15.77
CA ASN A 116 -6.89 -4.16 -16.23
C ASN A 116 -6.68 -4.26 -17.75
N LEU A 117 -6.35 -5.46 -18.19
CA LEU A 117 -6.04 -5.79 -19.59
C LEU A 117 -7.09 -6.79 -20.12
N PRO A 118 -8.31 -6.30 -20.44
CA PRO A 118 -9.44 -7.18 -20.80
C PRO A 118 -9.18 -8.02 -22.05
N LEU A 119 -8.25 -7.61 -22.91
CA LEU A 119 -7.93 -8.29 -24.14
C LEU A 119 -7.10 -9.58 -23.95
N ILE A 120 -6.44 -9.76 -22.78
CA ILE A 120 -5.54 -10.91 -22.57
C ILE A 120 -6.33 -12.19 -22.31
N PHE A 121 -7.45 -12.11 -21.58
CA PHE A 121 -8.23 -13.28 -21.16
C PHE A 121 -9.71 -13.17 -21.50
N GLN A 122 -10.04 -12.71 -22.70
CA GLN A 122 -11.43 -12.43 -23.15
C GLN A 122 -12.40 -13.61 -22.99
N ASN A 123 -11.90 -14.83 -23.06
CA ASN A 123 -12.72 -16.05 -23.02
C ASN A 123 -12.73 -16.72 -21.63
N ILE A 124 -12.06 -16.16 -20.64
CA ILE A 124 -11.95 -16.76 -19.29
C ILE A 124 -12.58 -15.82 -18.28
N GLN A 125 -13.84 -16.04 -17.91
CA GLN A 125 -14.63 -15.15 -17.05
C GLN A 125 -14.08 -14.97 -15.63
N ASN A 126 -13.24 -15.88 -15.15
CA ASN A 126 -12.73 -15.90 -13.78
C ASN A 126 -11.27 -15.45 -13.65
N LEU A 127 -10.71 -14.86 -14.71
CA LEU A 127 -9.29 -14.49 -14.75
C LEU A 127 -9.15 -13.08 -15.25
N ASP A 128 -8.56 -12.22 -14.41
CA ASP A 128 -8.32 -10.81 -14.69
C ASP A 128 -6.81 -10.56 -14.73
N ALA A 129 -6.31 -9.99 -15.82
CA ALA A 129 -4.95 -9.48 -15.89
C ALA A 129 -4.93 -7.97 -15.72
N SER A 130 -3.92 -7.45 -15.07
CA SER A 130 -3.71 -6.03 -14.88
C SER A 130 -2.24 -5.66 -15.02
N PHE A 131 -2.00 -4.49 -15.57
CA PHE A 131 -0.72 -3.79 -15.48
C PHE A 131 -0.75 -2.85 -14.29
N PHE A 132 0.40 -2.65 -13.63
CA PHE A 132 0.49 -1.70 -12.53
C PHE A 132 1.81 -0.92 -12.51
N LEU A 133 1.74 0.24 -11.88
CA LEU A 133 2.87 1.08 -11.49
C LEU A 133 2.66 1.52 -10.05
N ASP A 134 3.61 1.19 -9.19
CA ASP A 134 3.59 1.54 -7.78
C ASP A 134 4.76 2.46 -7.46
N ALA A 135 4.52 3.45 -6.60
CA ALA A 135 5.55 4.28 -6.01
C ALA A 135 5.24 4.51 -4.54
N ALA A 136 6.23 4.37 -3.68
CA ALA A 136 6.06 4.62 -2.25
C ALA A 136 7.34 5.17 -1.61
N ASN A 137 7.15 5.85 -0.49
CA ASN A 137 8.23 6.27 0.39
C ASN A 137 7.85 6.04 1.85
N ILE A 138 8.86 5.78 2.67
CA ILE A 138 8.76 5.66 4.12
C ILE A 138 9.96 6.34 4.75
N TRP A 139 9.71 7.21 5.73
CA TRP A 139 10.76 8.03 6.34
C TRP A 139 10.37 8.50 7.74
N GLY A 140 11.28 9.24 8.36
CA GLY A 140 11.10 9.81 9.68
C GLY A 140 11.46 8.79 10.76
N VAL A 141 12.69 8.94 11.28
CA VAL A 141 13.16 8.25 12.48
C VAL A 141 13.47 9.35 13.49
N ASP A 142 12.79 9.33 14.62
CA ASP A 142 12.82 10.42 15.60
C ASP A 142 14.01 10.33 16.56
N TYR A 143 14.45 9.13 16.95
CA TYR A 143 15.59 8.93 17.87
C TYR A 143 16.97 9.11 17.21
N ASP A 144 17.05 8.91 15.88
CA ASP A 144 18.29 9.14 15.11
C ASP A 144 17.95 9.52 13.66
N SER A 145 18.09 10.81 13.36
CA SER A 145 17.77 11.34 12.02
C SER A 145 18.70 10.82 10.92
N SER A 146 19.88 10.28 11.26
CA SER A 146 20.81 9.69 10.29
C SER A 146 20.30 8.39 9.68
N LEU A 147 19.35 7.73 10.35
CA LEU A 147 18.70 6.50 9.90
C LEU A 147 17.51 6.74 8.98
N SER A 148 17.08 8.00 8.80
CA SER A 148 15.92 8.33 7.97
C SER A 148 16.23 8.29 6.47
N ASP A 149 15.41 7.58 5.71
CA ASP A 149 15.47 7.45 4.24
C ASP A 149 14.57 8.47 3.51
N GLY A 150 14.39 9.68 4.05
CA GLY A 150 13.39 10.66 3.62
C GLY A 150 13.38 11.03 2.14
N SER A 151 14.50 10.89 1.43
CA SER A 151 14.61 11.18 -0.01
C SER A 151 14.52 9.95 -0.91
N LYS A 152 14.36 8.77 -0.34
CA LYS A 152 14.39 7.50 -1.09
C LYS A 152 12.99 7.07 -1.52
N ILE A 153 12.61 7.42 -2.75
CA ILE A 153 11.37 6.93 -3.36
C ILE A 153 11.65 5.57 -3.99
N ARG A 154 10.81 4.57 -3.65
CA ARG A 154 10.81 3.24 -4.26
C ARG A 154 9.71 3.19 -5.30
N SER A 155 9.97 2.57 -6.42
CA SER A 155 8.95 2.36 -7.44
C SER A 155 9.14 1.02 -8.13
N SER A 156 8.03 0.48 -8.63
CA SER A 156 8.00 -0.79 -9.36
C SER A 156 6.93 -0.78 -10.43
N VAL A 157 7.14 -1.62 -11.42
CA VAL A 157 6.19 -1.89 -12.51
C VAL A 157 5.97 -3.38 -12.60
N GLY A 158 4.81 -3.80 -13.07
CA GLY A 158 4.56 -5.22 -13.22
C GLY A 158 3.20 -5.58 -13.79
N ILE A 159 2.95 -6.88 -13.79
CA ILE A 159 1.70 -7.49 -14.23
C ILE A 159 1.15 -8.31 -13.08
N GLY A 160 -0.14 -8.14 -12.81
CA GLY A 160 -0.92 -8.95 -11.88
C GLY A 160 -1.91 -9.82 -12.63
N VAL A 161 -2.14 -11.02 -12.13
CA VAL A 161 -3.19 -11.93 -12.61
C VAL A 161 -4.00 -12.38 -11.39
N ASP A 162 -5.27 -12.02 -11.37
CA ASP A 162 -6.22 -12.43 -10.34
C ASP A 162 -7.11 -13.54 -10.90
N TRP A 163 -7.08 -14.70 -10.25
CA TRP A 163 -7.85 -15.87 -10.63
C TRP A 163 -8.86 -16.23 -9.54
N PHE A 164 -10.15 -16.14 -9.88
CA PHE A 164 -11.26 -16.46 -8.98
C PHE A 164 -11.60 -17.95 -9.07
N THR A 165 -11.07 -18.73 -8.15
CA THR A 165 -11.27 -20.19 -8.09
C THR A 165 -12.37 -20.57 -7.09
N VAL A 166 -12.81 -21.83 -7.15
CA VAL A 166 -13.81 -22.39 -6.21
C VAL A 166 -13.30 -22.38 -4.76
N ILE A 167 -11.98 -22.48 -4.56
CA ILE A 167 -11.35 -22.47 -3.23
C ILE A 167 -11.03 -21.05 -2.74
N GLY A 168 -11.29 -20.03 -3.55
CA GLY A 168 -11.06 -18.63 -3.25
C GLY A 168 -10.24 -17.90 -4.31
N PRO A 169 -10.10 -16.59 -4.20
CA PRO A 169 -9.29 -15.79 -5.11
C PRO A 169 -7.80 -16.09 -4.92
N MET A 170 -7.10 -16.20 -6.03
CA MET A 170 -5.64 -16.35 -6.12
C MET A 170 -5.08 -15.17 -6.90
N SER A 171 -3.99 -14.59 -6.41
CA SER A 171 -3.30 -13.49 -7.10
C SER A 171 -1.85 -13.88 -7.38
N PHE A 172 -1.44 -13.69 -8.61
CA PHE A 172 -0.07 -13.84 -9.07
C PHE A 172 0.45 -12.48 -9.51
N THR A 173 1.62 -12.10 -9.04
CA THR A 173 2.23 -10.82 -9.41
C THR A 173 3.66 -11.04 -9.85
N LEU A 174 3.99 -10.53 -11.03
CA LEU A 174 5.34 -10.40 -11.55
C LEU A 174 5.69 -8.92 -11.56
N SER A 175 6.75 -8.53 -10.89
CA SER A 175 7.13 -7.14 -10.69
C SER A 175 8.62 -6.91 -10.84
N GLN A 176 8.95 -5.74 -11.37
CA GLN A 176 10.31 -5.25 -11.53
C GLN A 176 10.45 -3.93 -10.77
N PRO A 177 11.30 -3.85 -9.73
CA PRO A 177 11.69 -2.58 -9.13
C PRO A 177 12.35 -1.67 -10.15
N LEU A 178 11.95 -0.38 -10.16
CA LEU A 178 12.54 0.66 -11.01
C LEU A 178 13.50 1.54 -10.20
N THR A 179 13.09 1.93 -9.00
CA THR A 179 13.91 2.68 -8.04
C THR A 179 13.86 2.02 -6.68
N LYS A 180 15.00 1.91 -6.02
CA LYS A 180 15.16 1.26 -4.72
C LYS A 180 16.31 1.89 -3.92
N SER A 181 16.39 1.60 -2.62
CA SER A 181 17.59 1.77 -1.83
C SER A 181 18.44 0.50 -1.87
N ASP A 182 19.74 0.60 -1.64
CA ASP A 182 20.66 -0.56 -1.63
C ASP A 182 20.33 -1.56 -0.50
N SER A 183 19.63 -1.10 0.53
CA SER A 183 19.21 -1.93 1.66
C SER A 183 17.87 -2.63 1.45
N ASP A 184 17.08 -2.24 0.45
CA ASP A 184 15.74 -2.80 0.22
C ASP A 184 15.84 -4.23 -0.34
N ILE A 185 14.93 -5.11 0.08
CA ILE A 185 14.87 -6.49 -0.42
C ILE A 185 13.77 -6.61 -1.47
N GLU A 186 14.15 -7.06 -2.65
CA GLU A 186 13.25 -7.23 -3.79
C GLU A 186 12.50 -8.57 -3.75
N GLU A 187 11.29 -8.56 -4.29
CA GLU A 187 10.47 -9.75 -4.51
C GLU A 187 9.83 -9.70 -5.90
N THR A 188 10.49 -10.30 -6.88
CA THR A 188 10.04 -10.26 -8.29
C THR A 188 8.73 -11.01 -8.53
N PHE A 189 8.51 -12.11 -7.82
CA PHE A 189 7.31 -12.94 -7.93
C PHE A 189 6.61 -13.06 -6.60
N ARG A 190 5.29 -12.84 -6.60
CA ARG A 190 4.44 -13.02 -5.42
C ARG A 190 3.20 -13.83 -5.76
N PHE A 191 2.85 -14.73 -4.87
CA PHE A 191 1.63 -15.50 -4.91
C PHE A 191 0.84 -15.32 -3.62
N ASN A 192 -0.45 -15.03 -3.74
CA ASN A 192 -1.36 -14.92 -2.60
C ASN A 192 -2.61 -15.76 -2.83
N ILE A 193 -3.11 -16.38 -1.75
CA ILE A 193 -4.41 -17.07 -1.70
C ILE A 193 -5.28 -16.33 -0.70
N GLY A 194 -6.50 -16.02 -1.09
CA GLY A 194 -7.47 -15.31 -0.26
C GLY A 194 -7.71 -13.86 -0.69
N THR A 195 -8.67 -13.20 -0.03
CA THR A 195 -9.03 -11.80 -0.31
C THR A 195 -7.97 -10.85 0.21
N THR A 196 -7.21 -10.25 -0.67
CA THR A 196 -6.26 -9.16 -0.38
C THR A 196 -6.79 -7.79 -0.81
N PHE A 197 -8.10 -7.63 -0.84
CA PHE A 197 -8.77 -6.41 -1.34
C PHE A 197 -8.99 -5.36 -0.26
#